data_106b87341f5293f26aecbb01aa65be5a
#
_entry.id   106b87341f5293f26aecbb01aa65be5a
#
_cell.length_a   1.000
_cell.length_b   1.000
_cell.length_c   1.000
_cell.angle_alpha   90.00
_cell.angle_beta   90.00
_cell.angle_gamma   90.00
#
_symmetry.space_group_name_H-M   'P 1'
#
loop_
_entity.id
_entity.type
_entity.pdbx_description
1 polymer ?
#
loop_
_entity_poly.entity_id
_entity_poly.type
_entity_poly.pdbx_seq_one_letter_code
_entity_poly.pdbx_strand_id
1 'polypeptide(L)'
;MSLIKKYFSTSDLDAIKKACECAEKNTAGEIRVSIFEKRPPKTAKMSLPELAFAEFKNLRMDQTRDRTGILLFILLAERQFQILADEGINAKVEQEVWDDIAEQMAEKFKNGDYLTGVVSAVKRIGEILAQWFPRKPDDINELSNEVHIS
;
A
#
# COMPACT_ATOMS: atom_id res chain seq x y z
N MET A 1 -12.27 -19.31 -11.08
CA MET A 1 -11.97 -17.86 -11.18
C MET A 1 -11.24 -17.42 -9.92
N SER A 2 -10.16 -16.70 -10.07
CA SER A 2 -9.42 -16.22 -8.90
C SER A 2 -10.21 -15.12 -8.17
N LEU A 3 -10.04 -15.03 -6.85
CA LEU A 3 -10.70 -14.03 -6.06
C LEU A 3 -10.30 -12.62 -6.49
N ILE A 4 -9.04 -12.44 -6.90
CA ILE A 4 -8.55 -11.13 -7.30
C ILE A 4 -9.32 -10.59 -8.51
N LYS A 5 -9.65 -11.44 -9.48
CA LYS A 5 -10.39 -11.02 -10.67
C LYS A 5 -11.83 -10.60 -10.36
N LYS A 6 -12.37 -11.05 -9.23
CA LYS A 6 -13.68 -10.64 -8.77
C LYS A 6 -13.68 -9.15 -8.35
N TYR A 7 -12.56 -8.67 -7.86
CA TYR A 7 -12.42 -7.30 -7.36
C TYR A 7 -11.72 -6.36 -8.35
N PHE A 8 -10.73 -6.87 -9.08
CA PHE A 8 -9.89 -6.03 -9.94
C PHE A 8 -9.63 -6.70 -11.29
N SER A 9 -9.89 -5.97 -12.36
CA SER A 9 -9.49 -6.40 -13.71
C SER A 9 -7.99 -6.13 -13.91
N THR A 10 -7.43 -6.60 -15.01
CA THR A 10 -6.05 -6.29 -15.39
C THR A 10 -5.84 -4.79 -15.55
N SER A 11 -6.83 -4.11 -16.17
CA SER A 11 -6.73 -2.65 -16.31
C SER A 11 -6.85 -1.92 -14.98
N ASP A 12 -7.60 -2.48 -14.02
CA ASP A 12 -7.67 -1.93 -12.66
C ASP A 12 -6.31 -1.99 -11.98
N LEU A 13 -5.61 -3.12 -12.11
CA LEU A 13 -4.28 -3.28 -11.52
C LEU A 13 -3.27 -2.30 -12.14
N ASP A 14 -3.37 -2.08 -13.45
CA ASP A 14 -2.53 -1.09 -14.12
C ASP A 14 -2.85 0.33 -13.63
N ALA A 15 -4.12 0.63 -13.40
CA ALA A 15 -4.54 1.93 -12.86
C ALA A 15 -3.96 2.16 -11.45
N ILE A 16 -3.93 1.13 -10.62
CA ILE A 16 -3.32 1.20 -9.28
C ILE A 16 -1.82 1.48 -9.39
N LYS A 17 -1.13 0.77 -10.27
CA LYS A 17 0.29 1.01 -10.52
C LYS A 17 0.54 2.46 -10.92
N LYS A 18 -0.24 2.97 -11.86
CA LYS A 18 -0.10 4.36 -12.33
C LYS A 18 -0.41 5.36 -11.23
N ALA A 19 -1.36 5.05 -10.34
CA ALA A 19 -1.65 5.90 -9.20
C ALA A 19 -0.44 5.99 -8.26
N CYS A 20 0.24 4.86 -8.02
CA CYS A 20 1.46 4.86 -7.21
C CYS A 20 2.57 5.70 -7.86
N GLU A 21 2.79 5.52 -9.17
CA GLU A 21 3.78 6.30 -9.91
C GLU A 21 3.48 7.81 -9.83
N CYS A 22 2.21 8.18 -10.01
CA CYS A 22 1.78 9.57 -9.94
C CYS A 22 1.99 10.16 -8.54
N ALA A 23 1.61 9.40 -7.52
CA ALA A 23 1.77 9.84 -6.13
C ALA A 23 3.22 10.07 -5.75
N GLU A 24 4.14 9.27 -6.31
CA GLU A 24 5.57 9.38 -6.00
C GLU A 24 6.28 10.54 -6.69
N LYS A 25 5.63 11.22 -7.62
CA LYS A 25 6.27 12.33 -8.36
C LYS A 25 6.68 13.50 -7.46
N ASN A 26 5.96 13.69 -6.37
CA ASN A 26 6.16 14.85 -5.49
C ASN A 26 6.73 14.47 -4.12
N THR A 27 7.15 13.23 -3.92
CA THR A 27 7.67 12.76 -2.64
C THR A 27 8.88 11.86 -2.83
N ALA A 28 9.75 11.86 -1.82
CA ALA A 28 10.85 10.89 -1.72
C ALA A 28 10.36 9.52 -1.23
N GLY A 29 9.12 9.42 -0.73
CA GLY A 29 8.55 8.17 -0.25
C GLY A 29 8.25 7.20 -1.40
N GLU A 30 8.25 5.90 -1.10
CA GLU A 30 7.94 4.87 -2.07
C GLU A 30 6.69 4.11 -1.63
N ILE A 31 5.68 4.08 -2.52
CA ILE A 31 4.37 3.50 -2.23
C ILE A 31 4.21 2.21 -3.02
N ARG A 32 3.84 1.15 -2.31
CA ARG A 32 3.57 -0.14 -2.95
C ARG A 32 2.23 -0.68 -2.48
N VAL A 33 1.57 -1.42 -3.36
CA VAL A 33 0.31 -2.09 -3.07
C VAL A 33 0.54 -3.59 -3.22
N SER A 34 0.14 -4.36 -2.20
CA SER A 34 0.19 -5.81 -2.23
C SER A 34 -1.20 -6.36 -1.96
N ILE A 35 -1.65 -7.28 -2.79
CA ILE A 35 -2.99 -7.88 -2.69
C ILE A 35 -2.86 -9.37 -2.51
N PHE A 36 -3.25 -9.88 -1.34
CA PHE A 36 -3.31 -11.30 -1.05
C PHE A 36 -4.76 -11.75 -1.18
N GLU A 37 -4.98 -12.83 -1.94
CA GLU A 37 -6.32 -13.42 -2.04
C GLU A 37 -6.72 -14.02 -0.70
N LYS A 38 -5.82 -14.74 -0.07
CA LYS A 38 -6.02 -15.38 1.25
C LYS A 38 -4.70 -15.48 1.99
N ARG A 39 -4.77 -15.82 3.27
CA ARG A 39 -3.58 -16.02 4.08
C ARG A 39 -2.70 -17.14 3.50
N PRO A 40 -1.37 -16.96 3.45
CA PRO A 40 -0.46 -18.05 3.11
C PRO A 40 -0.59 -19.20 4.12
N PRO A 41 -0.20 -20.43 3.74
CA PRO A 41 -0.19 -21.55 4.68
C PRO A 41 0.62 -21.22 5.94
N LYS A 42 0.17 -21.72 7.08
CA LYS A 42 0.85 -21.58 8.38
C LYS A 42 0.83 -20.15 8.96
N THR A 43 -0.03 -19.27 8.46
CA THR A 43 -0.11 -17.90 8.99
C THR A 43 -1.42 -17.62 9.73
N ALA A 44 -2.21 -18.65 10.03
CA ALA A 44 -3.53 -18.46 10.66
C ALA A 44 -3.49 -17.69 11.99
N LYS A 45 -2.39 -17.79 12.73
CA LYS A 45 -2.24 -17.11 14.02
C LYS A 45 -1.59 -15.74 13.93
N MET A 46 -1.17 -15.32 12.75
CA MET A 46 -0.54 -14.01 12.57
C MET A 46 -1.61 -12.93 12.52
N SER A 47 -1.33 -11.80 13.19
CA SER A 47 -2.19 -10.63 13.09
C SER A 47 -2.03 -9.99 11.70
N LEU A 48 -2.96 -9.12 11.34
CA LEU A 48 -2.87 -8.40 10.06
C LEU A 48 -1.58 -7.55 9.99
N PRO A 49 -1.22 -6.77 11.02
CA PRO A 49 0.06 -6.04 11.00
C PRO A 49 1.27 -6.96 10.84
N GLU A 50 1.27 -8.14 11.46
CA GLU A 50 2.37 -9.10 11.31
C GLU A 50 2.49 -9.60 9.88
N LEU A 51 1.35 -9.92 9.23
CA LEU A 51 1.34 -10.33 7.83
C LEU A 51 1.85 -9.21 6.93
N ALA A 52 1.38 -7.99 7.16
CA ALA A 52 1.81 -6.83 6.38
C ALA A 52 3.31 -6.58 6.54
N PHE A 53 3.84 -6.73 7.76
CA PHE A 53 5.26 -6.55 8.00
C PHE A 53 6.10 -7.63 7.30
N ALA A 54 5.64 -8.87 7.29
CA ALA A 54 6.32 -9.94 6.57
C ALA A 54 6.38 -9.63 5.07
N GLU A 55 5.30 -9.14 4.50
CA GLU A 55 5.26 -8.76 3.08
C GLU A 55 6.14 -7.53 2.81
N PHE A 56 6.14 -6.57 3.71
CA PHE A 56 6.98 -5.38 3.65
C PHE A 56 8.46 -5.79 3.51
N LYS A 57 8.91 -6.73 4.32
CA LYS A 57 10.27 -7.26 4.26
C LYS A 57 10.50 -8.10 3.00
N ASN A 58 9.51 -8.89 2.61
CA ASN A 58 9.60 -9.71 1.40
C ASN A 58 9.79 -8.85 0.15
N LEU A 59 9.16 -7.68 0.10
CA LEU A 59 9.30 -6.71 -0.98
C LEU A 59 10.53 -5.81 -0.83
N ARG A 60 11.34 -6.04 0.20
CA ARG A 60 12.56 -5.26 0.49
C ARG A 60 12.28 -3.77 0.74
N MET A 61 11.10 -3.46 1.22
CA MET A 61 10.72 -2.06 1.48
C MET A 61 11.44 -1.46 2.69
N ASP A 62 12.00 -2.31 3.55
CA ASP A 62 12.83 -1.89 4.69
C ASP A 62 14.26 -1.51 4.27
N GLN A 63 14.59 -1.59 2.97
CA GLN A 63 15.94 -1.34 2.46
C GLN A 63 16.05 -0.08 1.61
N THR A 64 15.07 0.82 1.70
CA THR A 64 15.16 2.11 1.02
C THR A 64 16.12 3.03 1.77
N ARG A 65 16.76 3.95 1.04
CA ARG A 65 17.81 4.82 1.57
C ARG A 65 17.42 5.57 2.84
N ASP A 66 16.23 6.17 2.84
CA ASP A 66 15.77 7.02 3.95
C ASP A 66 14.69 6.34 4.81
N ARG A 67 14.46 5.05 4.61
CA ARG A 67 13.43 4.29 5.31
C ARG A 67 12.05 4.92 5.16
N THR A 68 11.71 5.31 3.92
CA THR A 68 10.47 5.99 3.58
C THR A 68 9.54 5.15 2.70
N GLY A 69 9.58 3.84 2.86
CA GLY A 69 8.64 2.93 2.19
C GLY A 69 7.31 2.88 2.93
N ILE A 70 6.23 2.78 2.17
CA ILE A 70 4.89 2.59 2.74
C ILE A 70 4.15 1.55 1.90
N LEU A 71 3.55 0.58 2.58
CA LEU A 71 2.86 -0.55 1.96
C LEU A 71 1.37 -0.48 2.26
N LEU A 72 0.55 -0.53 1.20
CA LEU A 72 -0.88 -0.77 1.32
C LEU A 72 -1.11 -2.26 1.11
N PHE A 73 -1.44 -2.96 2.19
CA PHE A 73 -1.62 -4.40 2.20
C PHE A 73 -3.11 -4.75 2.23
N ILE A 74 -3.56 -5.55 1.27
CA ILE A 74 -4.98 -5.93 1.13
C ILE A 74 -5.09 -7.45 1.24
N LEU A 75 -5.94 -7.91 2.15
CA LEU A 75 -6.24 -9.34 2.34
C LEU A 75 -7.71 -9.56 1.96
N LEU A 76 -7.95 -9.96 0.71
CA LEU A 76 -9.29 -10.00 0.11
C LEU A 76 -10.25 -10.96 0.80
N ALA A 77 -9.80 -12.18 1.09
CA ALA A 77 -10.68 -13.19 1.69
C ALA A 77 -11.25 -12.75 3.03
N GLU A 78 -10.52 -11.94 3.78
CA GLU A 78 -10.95 -11.46 5.09
C GLU A 78 -11.44 -10.02 5.05
N ARG A 79 -11.40 -9.37 3.88
CA ARG A 79 -11.78 -7.97 3.68
C ARG A 79 -11.09 -7.05 4.67
N GLN A 80 -9.79 -7.28 4.86
CA GLN A 80 -8.98 -6.50 5.78
C GLN A 80 -7.87 -5.75 5.03
N PHE A 81 -7.51 -4.60 5.56
CA PHE A 81 -6.56 -3.69 4.95
C PHE A 81 -5.61 -3.16 6.01
N GLN A 82 -4.33 -3.07 5.67
CA GLN A 82 -3.32 -2.53 6.57
C GLN A 82 -2.39 -1.61 5.78
N ILE A 83 -2.15 -0.42 6.29
CA ILE A 83 -1.14 0.46 5.72
C ILE A 83 0.01 0.46 6.70
N LEU A 84 1.20 0.07 6.22
CA LEU A 84 2.39 -0.04 7.05
C LEU A 84 3.47 0.88 6.51
N ALA A 85 3.89 1.83 7.33
CA ALA A 85 4.94 2.78 6.99
C ALA A 85 6.24 2.42 7.69
N ASP A 86 7.37 2.60 7.01
CA ASP A 86 8.68 2.36 7.60
C ASP A 86 8.99 3.43 8.65
N GLU A 87 10.04 3.17 9.43
CA GLU A 87 10.40 4.02 10.58
C GLU A 87 10.68 5.47 10.20
N GLY A 88 11.24 5.72 9.01
CA GLY A 88 11.49 7.09 8.53
C GLY A 88 10.21 7.89 8.38
N ILE A 89 9.11 7.23 8.00
CA ILE A 89 7.81 7.87 7.88
C ILE A 89 7.16 8.00 9.26
N ASN A 90 7.17 6.93 10.05
CA ASN A 90 6.53 6.92 11.37
C ASN A 90 7.18 7.89 12.37
N ALA A 91 8.40 8.31 12.12
CA ALA A 91 9.05 9.33 12.92
C ALA A 91 8.35 10.70 12.82
N LYS A 92 7.59 10.94 11.74
CA LYS A 92 6.93 12.23 11.49
C LYS A 92 5.41 12.12 11.35
N VAL A 93 4.90 10.95 10.96
CA VAL A 93 3.46 10.73 10.74
C VAL A 93 3.02 9.53 11.56
N GLU A 94 2.03 9.72 12.42
CA GLU A 94 1.57 8.66 13.31
C GLU A 94 0.80 7.58 12.53
N GLN A 95 0.88 6.33 13.01
CA GLN A 95 0.18 5.20 12.40
C GLN A 95 -1.32 5.43 12.28
N GLU A 96 -1.92 6.18 13.21
CA GLU A 96 -3.36 6.48 13.18
C GLU A 96 -3.80 7.15 11.89
N VAL A 97 -2.94 7.97 11.29
CA VAL A 97 -3.24 8.64 10.01
C VAL A 97 -3.45 7.59 8.91
N TRP A 98 -2.60 6.56 8.89
CA TRP A 98 -2.68 5.48 7.91
C TRP A 98 -3.87 4.57 8.18
N ASP A 99 -4.17 4.31 9.45
CA ASP A 99 -5.32 3.50 9.85
C ASP A 99 -6.63 4.15 9.41
N ASP A 100 -6.73 5.48 9.50
CA ASP A 100 -7.91 6.22 9.04
C ASP A 100 -8.11 6.07 7.53
N ILE A 101 -7.03 6.10 6.76
CA ILE A 101 -7.10 5.90 5.32
C ILE A 101 -7.57 4.48 4.99
N ALA A 102 -7.05 3.49 5.71
CA ALA A 102 -7.47 2.09 5.54
C ALA A 102 -8.96 1.92 5.84
N GLU A 103 -9.46 2.61 6.86
CA GLU A 103 -10.88 2.59 7.22
C GLU A 103 -11.76 3.18 6.11
N GLN A 104 -11.34 4.32 5.55
CA GLN A 104 -12.06 4.95 4.43
C GLN A 104 -12.07 4.04 3.21
N MET A 105 -10.97 3.33 2.94
CA MET A 105 -10.92 2.35 1.86
C MET A 105 -11.90 1.20 2.11
N ALA A 106 -11.97 0.72 3.35
CA ALA A 106 -12.90 -0.35 3.72
C ALA A 106 -14.35 0.05 3.46
N GLU A 107 -14.72 1.30 3.74
CA GLU A 107 -16.06 1.80 3.46
C GLU A 107 -16.37 1.77 1.96
N LYS A 108 -15.42 2.18 1.11
CA LYS A 108 -15.62 2.12 -0.34
C LYS A 108 -15.75 0.67 -0.83
N PHE A 109 -15.01 -0.26 -0.24
CA PHE A 109 -15.14 -1.68 -0.57
C PHE A 109 -16.53 -2.22 -0.22
N LYS A 110 -17.12 -1.79 0.89
CA LYS A 110 -18.48 -2.19 1.26
C LYS A 110 -19.50 -1.74 0.22
N ASN A 111 -19.24 -0.62 -0.46
CA ASN A 111 -20.13 -0.08 -1.47
C ASN A 111 -19.82 -0.62 -2.88
N GLY A 112 -18.87 -1.54 -3.01
CA GLY A 112 -18.49 -2.11 -4.30
C GLY A 112 -17.51 -1.26 -5.10
N ASP A 113 -17.01 -0.16 -4.54
CA ASP A 113 -16.10 0.76 -5.21
C ASP A 113 -14.65 0.36 -4.97
N TYR A 114 -14.26 -0.82 -5.45
CA TYR A 114 -12.95 -1.42 -5.14
C TYR A 114 -11.79 -0.61 -5.71
N LEU A 115 -11.79 -0.36 -7.01
CA LEU A 115 -10.72 0.39 -7.65
C LEU A 115 -10.62 1.80 -7.09
N THR A 116 -11.74 2.50 -6.99
CA THR A 116 -11.79 3.86 -6.45
C THR A 116 -11.27 3.89 -5.02
N GLY A 117 -11.61 2.87 -4.22
CA GLY A 117 -11.13 2.77 -2.85
C GLY A 117 -9.61 2.72 -2.77
N VAL A 118 -8.98 1.87 -3.58
CA VAL A 118 -7.53 1.73 -3.59
C VAL A 118 -6.84 2.98 -4.15
N VAL A 119 -7.32 3.48 -5.28
CA VAL A 119 -6.72 4.66 -5.94
C VAL A 119 -6.83 5.88 -5.04
N SER A 120 -7.97 6.09 -4.38
CA SER A 120 -8.15 7.21 -3.44
C SER A 120 -7.20 7.10 -2.25
N ALA A 121 -7.01 5.87 -1.73
CA ALA A 121 -6.09 5.64 -0.62
C ALA A 121 -4.65 5.97 -1.03
N VAL A 122 -4.22 5.51 -2.20
CA VAL A 122 -2.88 5.79 -2.73
C VAL A 122 -2.67 7.28 -2.92
N LYS A 123 -3.67 7.97 -3.48
CA LYS A 123 -3.61 9.42 -3.70
C LYS A 123 -3.46 10.16 -2.37
N ARG A 124 -4.25 9.78 -1.37
CA ARG A 124 -4.19 10.42 -0.04
C ARG A 124 -2.85 10.18 0.63
N ILE A 125 -2.33 8.95 0.54
CA ILE A 125 -0.99 8.62 1.04
C ILE A 125 0.05 9.54 0.39
N GLY A 126 -0.02 9.67 -0.95
CA GLY A 126 0.91 10.50 -1.70
C GLY A 126 0.87 11.96 -1.29
N GLU A 127 -0.31 12.51 -1.04
CA GLU A 127 -0.47 13.90 -0.59
C GLU A 127 0.19 14.13 0.77
N ILE A 128 0.01 13.20 1.70
CA ILE A 128 0.62 13.28 3.03
C ILE A 128 2.14 13.15 2.93
N LEU A 129 2.63 12.19 2.14
CA LEU A 129 4.06 11.99 1.97
C LEU A 129 4.72 13.21 1.30
N ALA A 130 4.05 13.84 0.34
CA ALA A 130 4.58 15.04 -0.31
C ALA A 130 4.74 16.20 0.67
N GLN A 131 3.86 16.28 1.66
CA GLN A 131 3.92 17.30 2.71
C GLN A 131 5.12 17.12 3.63
N TRP A 132 5.40 15.88 4.03
CA TRP A 132 6.42 15.57 5.03
C TRP A 132 7.75 15.10 4.44
N PHE A 133 7.72 14.52 3.25
CA PHE A 133 8.88 13.95 2.57
C PHE A 133 8.91 14.41 1.12
N PRO A 134 9.12 15.71 0.86
CA PRO A 134 9.14 16.21 -0.52
C PRO A 134 10.28 15.59 -1.32
N ARG A 135 10.06 15.47 -2.62
CA ARG A 135 11.06 14.88 -3.50
C ARG A 135 12.30 15.77 -3.58
N LYS A 136 13.47 15.15 -3.51
CA LYS A 136 14.77 15.82 -3.65
C LYS A 136 15.29 15.65 -5.08
N PRO A 137 16.17 16.55 -5.56
CA PRO A 137 16.69 16.46 -6.94
C PRO A 137 17.41 15.14 -7.25
N ASP A 138 17.99 14.47 -6.26
CA ASP A 138 18.73 13.21 -6.42
C ASP A 138 17.90 11.97 -6.13
N ASP A 139 16.60 12.12 -5.87
CA ASP A 139 15.74 10.98 -5.57
C ASP A 139 15.46 10.14 -6.81
N ILE A 140 15.54 8.83 -6.62
CA ILE A 140 15.22 7.84 -7.65
C ILE A 140 14.18 6.86 -7.10
N ASN A 141 13.44 6.23 -7.99
CA ASN A 141 12.51 5.18 -7.60
C ASN A 141 13.33 3.90 -7.37
N GLU A 142 13.52 3.53 -6.11
CA GLU A 142 14.35 2.39 -5.70
C GLU A 142 13.64 1.04 -5.85
N LEU A 143 12.31 1.03 -5.94
CA LEU A 143 11.50 -0.19 -5.98
C LEU A 143 10.54 -0.16 -7.18
N SER A 144 10.13 -1.33 -7.66
CA SER A 144 9.13 -1.43 -8.73
C SER A 144 7.75 -0.99 -8.23
N ASN A 145 7.01 -0.26 -9.08
CA ASN A 145 5.62 0.15 -8.77
C ASN A 145 4.58 -0.91 -9.14
N GLU A 146 5.01 -2.07 -9.64
CA GLU A 146 4.07 -3.14 -9.94
C GLU A 146 3.28 -3.57 -8.71
N VAL A 147 1.98 -3.78 -8.88
CA VAL A 147 1.15 -4.32 -7.80
C VAL A 147 1.57 -5.77 -7.56
N HIS A 148 1.95 -6.07 -6.32
CA HIS A 148 2.32 -7.44 -5.95
C HIS A 148 1.06 -8.24 -5.60
N ILE A 149 0.93 -9.41 -6.21
CA ILE A 149 -0.25 -10.27 -6.04
C ILE A 149 0.18 -11.63 -5.51
N SER A 150 -0.54 -12.10 -4.51
CA SER A 150 -0.35 -13.44 -3.94
C SER A 150 -1.65 -14.17 -3.70
#